data_030a89bf5e5ae5bdcc8f27cbfdaec368
#
_entry.id   030a89bf5e5ae5bdcc8f27cbfdaec368
#
_cell.length_a   1.000
_cell.length_b   1.000
_cell.length_c   1.000
_cell.angle_alpha   90.00
_cell.angle_beta   90.00
_cell.angle_gamma   90.00
#
_symmetry.space_group_name_H-M   'P 1'
#
loop_
_entity.id
_entity.type
_entity.pdbx_description
1 polymer ?
#
loop_
_entity_poly.entity_id
_entity_poly.type
_entity_poly.pdbx_seq_one_letter_code
_entity_poly.pdbx_strand_id
1 'polypeptide(L)' 'MLLKIKVDSKARAEVMQICDIFRAKIVDVQPKNLTIELTGNESKISKFIVLMENFGILDLTRTGKVAIARK' A
#
# COMPACT_ATOMS: atom_id res chain seq x y z
N MET A 1 -3.12 6.94 3.01
CA MET A 1 -3.33 5.54 3.37
C MET A 1 -1.98 4.84 3.55
N LEU A 2 -1.89 4.05 4.59
CA LEU A 2 -0.73 3.18 4.79
C LEU A 2 -1.20 1.74 4.69
N LEU A 3 -0.49 0.95 3.94
CA LEU A 3 -0.85 -0.43 3.68
C LEU A 3 0.36 -1.31 3.90
N LYS A 4 0.19 -2.35 4.72
CA LYS A 4 1.25 -3.32 4.91
C LYS A 4 0.81 -4.62 4.25
N ILE A 5 1.62 -5.12 3.34
CA ILE A 5 1.28 -6.33 2.61
C ILE A 5 2.36 -7.37 2.74
N LYS A 6 1.91 -8.61 2.64
CA LYS A 6 2.80 -9.74 2.67
C LYS A 6 3.40 -9.94 1.29
N VAL A 7 4.70 -10.14 1.21
CA VAL A 7 5.34 -10.40 -0.06
C VAL A 7 6.42 -11.46 0.12
N ASP A 8 6.57 -12.30 -0.90
CA ASP A 8 7.73 -13.18 -1.00
C ASP A 8 8.63 -12.57 -2.07
N SER A 9 9.74 -13.21 -2.37
CA SER A 9 10.69 -12.66 -3.31
C SER A 9 10.11 -12.46 -4.70
N LYS A 10 9.17 -13.33 -5.07
CA LYS A 10 8.55 -13.24 -6.38
C LYS A 10 7.50 -12.15 -6.42
N ALA A 11 6.65 -12.09 -5.42
CA ALA A 11 5.58 -11.10 -5.37
C ALA A 11 6.13 -9.69 -5.20
N ARG A 12 7.29 -9.56 -4.60
CA ARG A 12 7.90 -8.25 -4.36
C ARG A 12 8.05 -7.44 -5.64
N ALA A 13 8.51 -8.07 -6.71
CA ALA A 13 8.70 -7.37 -7.96
C ALA A 13 7.38 -6.88 -8.54
N GLU A 14 6.35 -7.72 -8.46
CA GLU A 14 5.02 -7.36 -8.94
C GLU A 14 4.44 -6.19 -8.15
N VAL A 15 4.58 -6.26 -6.83
CA VAL A 15 4.08 -5.21 -5.96
C VAL A 15 4.77 -3.89 -6.26
N MET A 16 6.07 -3.93 -6.48
CA MET A 16 6.82 -2.72 -6.79
C MET A 16 6.38 -2.10 -8.11
N GLN A 17 6.04 -2.94 -9.09
CA GLN A 17 5.53 -2.45 -10.36
C GLN A 17 4.19 -1.76 -10.17
N ILE A 18 3.32 -2.34 -9.38
CA ILE A 18 2.01 -1.75 -9.12
C ILE A 18 2.17 -0.43 -8.37
N CYS A 19 3.08 -0.39 -7.41
CA CYS A 19 3.36 0.84 -6.69
C CYS A 19 3.84 1.95 -7.64
N ASP A 20 4.65 1.58 -8.59
CA ASP A 20 5.15 2.54 -9.57
C ASP A 20 4.03 3.11 -10.42
N ILE A 21 3.13 2.24 -10.87
CA ILE A 21 2.00 2.66 -11.68
C ILE A 21 1.09 3.63 -10.93
N PHE A 22 0.84 3.35 -9.67
CA PHE A 22 -0.03 4.18 -8.84
C PHE A 22 0.70 5.34 -8.18
N ARG A 23 2.01 5.40 -8.36
CA ARG A 23 2.87 6.41 -7.73
C ARG A 23 2.80 6.33 -6.22
N ALA A 24 2.75 5.11 -5.72
CA ALA A 24 2.79 4.85 -4.30
C ALA A 24 4.22 4.88 -3.81
N LYS A 25 4.38 5.14 -2.53
CA LYS A 25 5.70 5.23 -1.94
C LYS A 25 5.92 4.05 -1.00
N ILE A 26 7.05 3.39 -1.13
CA ILE A 26 7.41 2.32 -0.22
C ILE A 26 8.15 2.95 0.95
N VAL A 27 7.56 2.87 2.13
CA VAL A 27 8.11 3.53 3.31
C VAL A 27 8.85 2.59 4.25
N ASP A 28 8.64 1.30 4.10
CA ASP A 28 9.37 0.32 4.88
C ASP A 28 9.49 -0.99 4.13
N VAL A 29 10.64 -1.64 4.25
CA VAL A 29 10.90 -2.90 3.57
C VAL A 29 11.36 -3.92 4.61
N GLN A 30 10.62 -5.02 4.69
CA GLN A 30 10.96 -6.13 5.56
C GLN A 30 11.16 -7.37 4.69
N PRO A 31 11.80 -8.42 5.21
CA PRO A 31 12.01 -9.63 4.40
C PRO A 31 10.74 -10.24 3.84
N LYS A 32 9.64 -10.15 4.57
CA LYS A 32 8.40 -10.79 4.14
C LYS A 32 7.23 -9.85 3.99
N ASN A 33 7.46 -8.56 4.11
CA ASN A 33 6.38 -7.59 3.92
C ASN A 33 6.91 -6.23 3.50
N LEU A 34 6.02 -5.43 2.96
CA LEU A 34 6.31 -4.06 2.57
C LEU A 34 5.24 -3.16 3.14
N THR A 35 5.63 -1.97 3.55
CA THR A 35 4.69 -0.95 3.96
C THR A 35 4.67 0.14 2.90
N ILE A 36 3.48 0.44 2.42
CA ILE A 36 3.29 1.34 1.29
C ILE A 36 2.41 2.50 1.69
N GLU A 37 2.79 3.69 1.25
CA GLU A 37 1.98 4.87 1.45
C GLU A 37 1.40 5.30 0.11
N LEU A 38 0.10 5.54 0.08
CA LEU A 38 -0.57 5.98 -1.14
C LEU A 38 -1.50 7.13 -0.84
N THR A 39 -1.45 8.16 -1.66
CA THR A 39 -2.37 9.27 -1.57
C THR A 39 -3.13 9.37 -2.89
N GLY A 40 -4.33 9.90 -2.81
CA GLY A 40 -5.15 10.06 -3.99
C GLY A 40 -6.62 10.04 -3.62
N ASN A 41 -7.47 10.04 -4.63
CA ASN A 41 -8.91 10.01 -4.37
C ASN A 41 -9.36 8.59 -4.03
N GLU A 42 -10.62 8.49 -3.64
CA GLU A 42 -11.22 7.22 -3.24
C GLU A 42 -11.09 6.15 -4.31
N SER A 43 -11.32 6.53 -5.54
CA SER A 43 -11.28 5.59 -6.64
C SER A 43 -9.90 4.97 -6.81
N LYS A 44 -8.88 5.81 -6.76
CA LYS A 44 -7.51 5.35 -6.89
C LYS A 44 -7.12 4.41 -5.76
N ILE A 45 -7.47 4.81 -4.53
CA ILE A 45 -7.14 4.03 -3.35
C ILE A 45 -7.86 2.69 -3.37
N SER A 46 -9.13 2.68 -3.74
CA SER A 46 -9.90 1.45 -3.82
C SER A 46 -9.33 0.47 -4.83
N LYS A 47 -8.93 0.97 -5.98
CA LYS A 47 -8.33 0.11 -7.01
C LYS A 47 -7.02 -0.49 -6.53
N PHE A 48 -6.23 0.31 -5.84
CA PHE A 48 -4.95 -0.16 -5.31
C PHE A 48 -5.17 -1.27 -4.27
N ILE A 49 -6.13 -1.08 -3.38
CA ILE A 49 -6.44 -2.06 -2.35
C ILE A 49 -6.88 -3.38 -2.98
N VAL A 50 -7.74 -3.32 -3.98
CA VAL A 50 -8.21 -4.53 -4.65
C VAL A 50 -7.04 -5.31 -5.26
N LEU A 51 -6.11 -4.62 -5.90
CA LEU A 51 -4.95 -5.27 -6.46
C LEU A 51 -4.06 -5.88 -5.40
N MET A 52 -3.90 -5.19 -4.28
CA MET A 52 -3.03 -5.64 -3.22
C MET A 52 -3.62 -6.82 -2.45
N GLU A 53 -4.94 -6.99 -2.47
CA GLU A 53 -5.56 -8.12 -1.80
C GLU A 53 -5.06 -9.46 -2.33
N ASN A 54 -4.61 -9.48 -3.57
CA ASN A 54 -4.05 -10.70 -4.16
C ASN A 54 -2.77 -11.16 -3.47
N PHE A 55 -2.10 -10.26 -2.79
CA PHE A 55 -0.83 -10.58 -2.14
C PHE A 55 -0.98 -10.83 -0.64
N GLY A 56 -2.08 -10.40 -0.06
CA GLY A 56 -2.34 -10.58 1.36
C GLY A 56 -2.06 -9.31 2.15
N ILE A 57 -3.12 -8.62 2.51
CA ILE A 57 -3.02 -7.40 3.28
C ILE A 57 -2.88 -7.76 4.75
N LEU A 58 -1.79 -7.30 5.38
CA LEU A 58 -1.53 -7.54 6.79
C LEU A 58 -2.12 -6.44 7.66
N ASP A 59 -2.12 -5.22 7.14
CA ASP A 59 -2.64 -4.09 7.89
C ASP A 59 -2.98 -2.97 6.93
N LEU A 60 -3.99 -2.21 7.26
CA LEU A 60 -4.40 -1.10 6.41
C LEU A 60 -4.91 0.03 7.28
N THR A 61 -4.35 1.20 7.08
CA THR A 61 -4.71 2.38 7.84
C THR A 61 -5.01 3.54 6.90
N ARG A 62 -6.22 4.06 7.00
CA ARG A 62 -6.62 5.20 6.18
C ARG A 62 -6.61 6.47 7.01
N THR A 63 -5.55 6.66 7.73
CA THR A 63 -5.50 7.72 8.70
C THR A 63 -5.04 9.06 8.18
N GLY A 64 -4.56 9.11 6.96
CA GLY A 64 -4.07 10.35 6.43
C GLY A 64 -5.05 11.48 6.66
N LYS A 65 -6.28 11.25 6.30
CA LYS A 65 -7.32 12.21 6.47
C LYS A 65 -7.62 12.48 7.92
N VAL A 66 -7.71 11.43 8.68
CA VAL A 66 -8.02 11.55 10.09
C VAL A 66 -6.93 12.29 10.82
N ALA A 67 -5.71 11.97 10.50
CA ALA A 67 -4.58 12.63 11.14
C ALA A 67 -4.60 14.13 10.89
N ILE A 68 -4.96 14.49 9.70
CA ILE A 68 -5.05 15.88 9.35
C ILE A 68 -6.15 16.56 10.16
N ALA A 69 -7.19 15.88 10.31
CA ALA A 69 -8.29 16.42 11.06
C ALA A 69 -7.91 16.65 12.50
N ARG A 70 -6.99 16.02 12.98
CA ARG A 70 -6.57 16.12 14.30
C ARG A 70 -5.67 17.09 14.57
N LYS A 71 -5.56 17.25 13.98
CA LYS A 71 -4.97 17.98 14.29
C LYS A 71 -4.91 18.53 14.43
#